data_04c1174a7e284526215f9c88ef9ad838
#
_entry.id   04c1174a7e284526215f9c88ef9ad838
#
_cell.length_a   1.000
_cell.length_b   1.000
_cell.length_c   1.000
_cell.angle_alpha   90.00
_cell.angle_beta   90.00
_cell.angle_gamma   90.00
#
_symmetry.space_group_name_H-M   'P 1'
#
loop_
_entity.id
_entity.type
_entity.pdbx_description
1 polymer ?
#
loop_
_entity_poly.entity_id
_entity_poly.type
_entity_poly.pdbx_seq_one_letter_code
_entity_poly.pdbx_strand_id
1 'polypeptide(L)'
;MGISSGKGPRVAVLMGGHSLEREVSLVSGQACSAALRGKDFQVIELDAGLDVVQRLSALRPDVVFNALHGRWGEDGSIQGLLEWLRIPYTHSGVMASALAMDKQRSKHIFSNSGLPTAPGFMIDKSGLLTSHPLDKPYVVKPINEGSSIGVYFVNPKEDPPLKVASDMPSILMVEEYIPGRELTVTVMGKKALAVTDIITQNWYDYCLLYTSPSPRDSFRS
;
A
#
# COMPACT_ATOMS: atom_id res chain seq x y z
N MET A 1 41.20 1.64 9.16
CA MET A 1 39.77 1.98 9.00
C MET A 1 39.28 2.41 10.36
N GLY A 2 39.06 3.71 10.56
CA GLY A 2 38.71 4.28 11.85
C GLY A 2 37.27 3.96 12.19
N ILE A 3 37.07 3.37 13.37
CA ILE A 3 35.74 3.21 13.99
C ILE A 3 35.31 4.61 14.42
N SER A 4 34.38 5.21 13.65
CA SER A 4 33.74 6.48 14.01
C SER A 4 32.88 6.26 15.25
N SER A 5 33.19 7.02 16.28
CA SER A 5 32.55 6.98 17.57
C SER A 5 31.05 7.37 17.52
N GLY A 6 30.14 6.45 17.83
CA GLY A 6 29.02 6.79 18.70
C GLY A 6 27.73 7.29 18.12
N LYS A 7 27.44 7.22 16.80
CA LYS A 7 26.08 7.45 16.28
C LYS A 7 25.75 6.39 15.25
N GLY A 8 24.60 5.74 15.40
CA GLY A 8 24.09 4.74 14.46
C GLY A 8 23.89 5.30 13.04
N PRO A 9 23.51 4.43 12.07
CA PRO A 9 23.31 4.84 10.69
C PRO A 9 22.32 6.00 10.53
N ARG A 10 22.57 6.84 9.52
CA ARG A 10 21.67 7.95 9.14
C ARG A 10 20.52 7.38 8.30
N VAL A 11 19.31 7.44 8.84
CA VAL A 11 18.10 6.96 8.20
C VAL A 11 17.24 8.14 7.78
N ALA A 12 16.99 8.29 6.48
CA ALA A 12 15.95 9.20 6.01
C ALA A 12 14.61 8.45 5.98
N VAL A 13 13.64 8.92 6.77
CA VAL A 13 12.27 8.39 6.74
C VAL A 13 11.48 9.23 5.75
N LEU A 14 11.15 8.64 4.60
CA LEU A 14 10.28 9.27 3.61
C LEU A 14 8.83 9.10 4.04
N MET A 15 8.08 10.21 4.10
CA MET A 15 6.68 10.24 4.48
C MET A 15 5.92 11.31 3.71
N GLY A 16 4.61 11.39 3.85
CA GLY A 16 3.79 12.39 3.19
C GLY A 16 3.63 12.11 1.68
N GLY A 17 4.27 12.92 0.86
CA GLY A 17 4.21 12.77 -0.60
C GLY A 17 2.91 13.33 -1.20
N HIS A 18 2.60 12.92 -2.44
CA HIS A 18 1.48 13.48 -3.24
C HIS A 18 0.31 12.51 -3.44
N SER A 19 0.34 11.32 -2.82
CA SER A 19 -0.76 10.36 -2.97
C SER A 19 -1.99 10.75 -2.16
N LEU A 20 -3.11 10.13 -2.46
CA LEU A 20 -4.34 10.26 -1.66
C LEU A 20 -4.15 9.74 -0.22
N GLU A 21 -3.11 8.94 0.02
CA GLU A 21 -2.76 8.35 1.31
C GLU A 21 -1.73 9.17 2.11
N ARG A 22 -1.54 10.45 1.74
CA ARG A 22 -0.56 11.34 2.38
C ARG A 22 -0.66 11.36 3.92
N GLU A 23 -1.86 11.50 4.45
CA GLU A 23 -2.07 11.60 5.91
C GLU A 23 -1.68 10.29 6.62
N VAL A 24 -2.02 9.14 6.05
CA VAL A 24 -1.56 7.83 6.56
C VAL A 24 -0.05 7.75 6.58
N SER A 25 0.57 8.21 5.49
CA SER A 25 2.03 8.20 5.34
C SER A 25 2.71 9.07 6.40
N LEU A 26 2.16 10.24 6.71
CA LEU A 26 2.68 11.11 7.77
C LEU A 26 2.61 10.44 9.14
N VAL A 27 1.47 9.83 9.48
CA VAL A 27 1.29 9.11 10.75
C VAL A 27 2.25 7.92 10.85
N SER A 28 2.33 7.09 9.81
CA SER A 28 3.24 5.94 9.74
C SER A 28 4.70 6.37 9.86
N GLY A 29 5.08 7.41 9.12
CA GLY A 29 6.44 7.94 9.12
C GLY A 29 6.87 8.48 10.47
N GLN A 30 5.99 9.22 11.16
CA GLN A 30 6.26 9.73 12.51
C GLN A 30 6.44 8.59 13.52
N ALA A 31 5.56 7.59 13.49
CA ALA A 31 5.65 6.42 14.37
C ALA A 31 6.95 5.63 14.14
N CYS A 32 7.32 5.38 12.87
CA CYS A 32 8.56 4.73 12.50
C CYS A 32 9.79 5.55 12.91
N SER A 33 9.74 6.87 12.72
CA SER A 33 10.81 7.80 13.13
C SER A 33 11.05 7.74 14.64
N ALA A 34 9.98 7.76 15.42
CA ALA A 34 10.08 7.66 16.89
C ALA A 34 10.71 6.31 17.30
N ALA A 35 10.26 5.21 16.70
CA ALA A 35 10.80 3.88 16.97
C ALA A 35 12.30 3.75 16.60
N LEU A 36 12.71 4.31 15.47
CA LEU A 36 14.11 4.29 15.01
C LEU A 36 15.01 5.13 15.92
N ARG A 37 14.55 6.31 16.36
CA ARG A 37 15.29 7.12 17.35
C ARG A 37 15.52 6.38 18.66
N GLY A 38 14.53 5.57 19.09
CA GLY A 38 14.65 4.70 20.27
C GLY A 38 15.62 3.53 20.09
N LYS A 39 16.20 3.35 18.90
CA LYS A 39 17.20 2.32 18.56
C LYS A 39 18.53 2.92 18.10
N ASP A 40 18.84 4.14 18.54
CA ASP A 40 20.09 4.87 18.29
C ASP A 40 20.37 5.19 16.80
N PHE A 41 19.38 5.13 15.90
CA PHE A 41 19.52 5.62 14.54
C PHE A 41 19.47 7.15 14.49
N GLN A 42 20.26 7.74 13.57
CA GLN A 42 20.17 9.17 13.27
C GLN A 42 19.05 9.41 12.26
N VAL A 43 17.86 9.77 12.74
CA VAL A 43 16.66 9.87 11.92
C VAL A 43 16.47 11.26 11.35
N ILE A 44 16.27 11.34 10.05
CA ILE A 44 15.91 12.54 9.29
C ILE A 44 14.52 12.30 8.68
N GLU A 45 13.53 13.05 9.13
CA GLU A 45 12.20 13.02 8.54
C GLU A 45 12.17 13.87 7.26
N LEU A 46 11.60 13.29 6.20
CA LEU A 46 11.58 13.92 4.89
C LEU A 46 10.19 13.73 4.25
N ASP A 47 9.42 14.82 4.21
CA ASP A 47 8.21 14.86 3.39
C ASP A 47 8.61 14.83 1.91
N ALA A 48 8.12 13.85 1.17
CA ALA A 48 8.52 13.55 -0.20
C ALA A 48 7.83 14.47 -1.22
N GLY A 49 8.27 15.71 -1.28
CA GLY A 49 7.86 16.68 -2.28
C GLY A 49 8.59 16.54 -3.62
N LEU A 50 8.34 17.47 -4.55
CA LEU A 50 9.01 17.52 -5.87
C LEU A 50 10.54 17.70 -5.76
N ASP A 51 11.02 18.19 -4.63
CA ASP A 51 12.42 18.42 -4.32
C ASP A 51 13.10 17.21 -3.65
N VAL A 52 12.42 16.07 -3.54
CA VAL A 52 12.93 14.88 -2.84
C VAL A 52 14.30 14.41 -3.34
N VAL A 53 14.53 14.49 -4.65
CA VAL A 53 15.82 14.10 -5.27
C VAL A 53 16.96 15.00 -4.76
N GLN A 54 16.77 16.33 -4.81
CA GLN A 54 17.77 17.30 -4.36
C GLN A 54 18.05 17.13 -2.87
N ARG A 55 17.00 16.96 -2.06
CA ARG A 55 17.12 16.76 -0.62
C ARG A 55 17.88 15.48 -0.27
N LEU A 56 17.53 14.35 -0.89
CA LEU A 56 18.25 13.09 -0.69
C LEU A 56 19.71 13.17 -1.13
N SER A 57 19.98 13.81 -2.26
CA SER A 57 21.34 14.01 -2.77
C SER A 57 22.21 14.87 -1.83
N ALA A 58 21.62 15.90 -1.21
CA ALA A 58 22.28 16.75 -0.23
C ALA A 58 22.48 16.05 1.13
N LEU A 59 21.47 15.34 1.58
CA LEU A 59 21.46 14.64 2.87
C LEU A 59 22.38 13.42 2.89
N ARG A 60 22.49 12.69 1.78
CA ARG A 60 23.27 11.44 1.65
C ARG A 60 23.01 10.47 2.82
N PRO A 61 21.79 10.03 3.05
CA PRO A 61 21.52 9.06 4.12
C PRO A 61 22.18 7.72 3.81
N ASP A 62 22.48 6.94 4.84
CA ASP A 62 22.99 5.57 4.67
C ASP A 62 21.92 4.62 4.17
N VAL A 63 20.64 4.89 4.54
CA VAL A 63 19.47 4.13 4.14
C VAL A 63 18.22 5.00 4.17
N VAL A 64 17.27 4.68 3.30
CA VAL A 64 15.92 5.26 3.32
C VAL A 64 14.94 4.24 3.93
N PHE A 65 14.20 4.68 4.94
CA PHE A 65 12.99 4.01 5.38
C PHE A 65 11.81 4.60 4.62
N ASN A 66 11.22 3.82 3.72
CA ASN A 66 10.09 4.27 2.93
C ASN A 66 8.79 4.07 3.70
N ALA A 67 8.19 5.14 4.21
CA ALA A 67 6.87 5.15 4.84
C ALA A 67 5.81 5.82 3.95
N LEU A 68 6.10 5.97 2.65
CA LEU A 68 5.11 6.44 1.67
C LEU A 68 4.08 5.34 1.41
N HIS A 69 2.85 5.74 1.17
CA HIS A 69 1.74 4.86 0.82
C HIS A 69 1.16 5.20 -0.55
N GLY A 70 0.61 4.17 -1.22
CA GLY A 70 -0.05 4.30 -2.50
C GLY A 70 0.87 4.70 -3.64
N ARG A 71 0.30 5.45 -4.59
CA ARG A 71 1.02 5.90 -5.78
C ARG A 71 2.26 6.73 -5.43
N TRP A 72 3.32 6.58 -6.20
CA TRP A 72 4.66 7.14 -6.04
C TRP A 72 5.48 6.49 -4.92
N GLY A 73 4.83 5.96 -3.86
CA GLY A 73 5.49 5.34 -2.71
C GLY A 73 5.65 3.83 -2.84
N GLU A 74 4.66 3.14 -3.42
CA GLU A 74 4.58 1.68 -3.46
C GLU A 74 4.54 1.10 -4.88
N ASP A 75 4.58 1.93 -5.91
CA ASP A 75 4.42 1.57 -7.33
C ASP A 75 5.73 1.42 -8.10
N GLY A 76 6.87 1.45 -7.43
CA GLY A 76 8.19 1.36 -8.06
C GLY A 76 8.83 2.72 -8.38
N SER A 77 8.09 3.83 -8.29
CA SER A 77 8.57 5.18 -8.66
C SER A 77 9.67 5.66 -7.73
N ILE A 78 9.41 5.72 -6.43
CA ILE A 78 10.43 6.13 -5.44
C ILE A 78 11.57 5.12 -5.37
N GLN A 79 11.28 3.82 -5.52
CA GLN A 79 12.28 2.77 -5.54
C GLN A 79 13.27 2.98 -6.69
N GLY A 80 12.78 3.28 -7.91
CA GLY A 80 13.62 3.57 -9.07
C GLY A 80 14.50 4.79 -8.88
N LEU A 81 13.98 5.84 -8.24
CA LEU A 81 14.74 7.02 -7.87
C LEU A 81 15.86 6.68 -6.87
N LEU A 82 15.57 5.89 -5.85
CA LEU A 82 16.54 5.48 -4.83
C LEU A 82 17.63 4.57 -5.42
N GLU A 83 17.27 3.65 -6.33
CA GLU A 83 18.22 2.85 -7.10
C GLU A 83 19.20 3.74 -7.90
N TRP A 84 18.66 4.73 -8.61
CA TRP A 84 19.47 5.68 -9.37
C TRP A 84 20.44 6.47 -8.48
N LEU A 85 19.98 6.88 -7.29
CA LEU A 85 20.79 7.56 -6.29
C LEU A 85 21.74 6.62 -5.53
N ARG A 86 21.64 5.30 -5.74
CA ARG A 86 22.40 4.26 -5.03
C ARG A 86 22.22 4.33 -3.52
N ILE A 87 21.02 4.64 -3.05
CA ILE A 87 20.66 4.68 -1.64
C ILE A 87 19.88 3.41 -1.32
N PRO A 88 20.36 2.57 -0.40
CA PRO A 88 19.59 1.43 0.09
C PRO A 88 18.26 1.87 0.71
N TYR A 89 17.22 1.05 0.56
CA TYR A 89 15.88 1.37 1.07
C TYR A 89 15.15 0.12 1.57
N THR A 90 14.12 0.35 2.38
CA THR A 90 13.23 -0.70 2.88
C THR A 90 12.18 -1.07 1.84
N HIS A 91 11.56 -2.25 2.03
CA HIS A 91 10.52 -2.84 1.19
C HIS A 91 11.02 -3.48 -0.11
N SER A 92 10.08 -3.73 -1.03
CA SER A 92 10.33 -4.42 -2.30
C SER A 92 11.02 -3.51 -3.31
N GLY A 93 11.74 -4.11 -4.26
CA GLY A 93 12.39 -3.39 -5.35
C GLY A 93 11.41 -2.92 -6.43
N VAL A 94 11.92 -2.19 -7.42
CA VAL A 94 11.15 -1.49 -8.46
C VAL A 94 10.13 -2.39 -9.15
N MET A 95 10.57 -3.52 -9.70
CA MET A 95 9.69 -4.40 -10.47
C MET A 95 8.60 -5.03 -9.61
N ALA A 96 8.95 -5.50 -8.41
CA ALA A 96 8.00 -6.13 -7.51
C ALA A 96 6.94 -5.13 -7.04
N SER A 97 7.34 -3.90 -6.70
CA SER A 97 6.43 -2.82 -6.31
C SER A 97 5.49 -2.44 -7.45
N ALA A 98 6.02 -2.24 -8.66
CA ALA A 98 5.21 -1.89 -9.82
C ALA A 98 4.18 -2.98 -10.19
N LEU A 99 4.58 -4.24 -10.11
CA LEU A 99 3.67 -5.37 -10.37
C LEU A 99 2.62 -5.52 -9.27
N ALA A 100 3.01 -5.38 -8.01
CA ALA A 100 2.09 -5.52 -6.88
C ALA A 100 1.01 -4.44 -6.86
N MET A 101 1.34 -3.22 -7.29
CA MET A 101 0.38 -2.12 -7.38
C MET A 101 -0.68 -2.37 -8.46
N ASP A 102 -0.34 -3.07 -9.54
CA ASP A 102 -1.26 -3.39 -10.64
C ASP A 102 -1.98 -4.71 -10.38
N LYS A 103 -3.25 -4.63 -9.94
CA LYS A 103 -4.06 -5.80 -9.57
C LYS A 103 -4.25 -6.78 -10.72
N GLN A 104 -4.38 -6.31 -11.96
CA GLN A 104 -4.56 -7.17 -13.12
C GLN A 104 -3.29 -7.99 -13.38
N ARG A 105 -2.12 -7.33 -13.38
CA ARG A 105 -0.83 -8.00 -13.59
C ARG A 105 -0.50 -8.94 -12.44
N SER A 106 -0.73 -8.54 -11.19
CA SER A 106 -0.57 -9.39 -10.02
C SER A 106 -1.39 -10.67 -10.12
N LYS A 107 -2.69 -10.57 -10.47
CA LYS A 107 -3.58 -11.73 -10.65
C LYS A 107 -3.07 -12.67 -11.75
N HIS A 108 -2.57 -12.11 -12.85
CA HIS A 108 -1.99 -12.90 -13.94
C HIS A 108 -0.78 -13.72 -13.46
N ILE A 109 0.11 -13.09 -12.70
CA ILE A 109 1.29 -13.77 -12.14
C ILE A 109 0.88 -14.84 -11.14
N PHE A 110 -0.06 -14.55 -10.26
CA PHE A 110 -0.55 -15.51 -9.26
C PHE A 110 -1.21 -16.71 -9.93
N SER A 111 -2.11 -16.48 -10.88
CA SER A 111 -2.78 -17.57 -11.62
C SER A 111 -1.79 -18.44 -12.39
N ASN A 112 -0.81 -17.84 -13.08
CA ASN A 112 0.24 -18.59 -13.78
C ASN A 112 1.17 -19.36 -12.83
N SER A 113 1.23 -18.96 -11.58
CA SER A 113 1.96 -19.65 -10.51
C SER A 113 1.13 -20.69 -9.75
N GLY A 114 -0.11 -20.96 -10.22
CA GLY A 114 -1.03 -21.91 -9.58
C GLY A 114 -1.67 -21.43 -8.30
N LEU A 115 -1.57 -20.13 -7.98
CA LEU A 115 -2.23 -19.54 -6.82
C LEU A 115 -3.67 -19.15 -7.16
N PRO A 116 -4.66 -19.50 -6.33
CA PRO A 116 -6.05 -19.11 -6.55
C PRO A 116 -6.22 -17.60 -6.40
N THR A 117 -7.01 -17.01 -7.31
CA THR A 117 -7.42 -15.60 -7.24
C THR A 117 -8.93 -15.51 -7.47
N ALA A 118 -9.58 -14.49 -6.92
CA ALA A 118 -10.99 -14.24 -7.20
C ALA A 118 -11.22 -14.10 -8.71
N PRO A 119 -12.23 -14.78 -9.32
CA PRO A 119 -12.59 -14.54 -10.70
C PRO A 119 -12.95 -13.08 -10.94
N GLY A 120 -12.47 -12.50 -12.05
CA GLY A 120 -12.73 -11.09 -12.33
C GLY A 120 -12.22 -10.67 -13.69
N PHE A 121 -12.64 -9.48 -14.11
CA PHE A 121 -12.33 -8.90 -15.40
C PHE A 121 -12.31 -7.38 -15.33
N MET A 122 -11.84 -6.77 -16.42
CA MET A 122 -11.82 -5.32 -16.58
C MET A 122 -13.09 -4.85 -17.28
N ILE A 123 -13.64 -3.72 -16.84
CA ILE A 123 -14.83 -3.10 -17.42
C ILE A 123 -14.63 -1.59 -17.57
N ASP A 124 -15.19 -1.00 -18.63
CA ASP A 124 -15.37 0.44 -18.68
C ASP A 124 -16.45 0.86 -17.68
N LYS A 125 -16.21 1.94 -16.93
CA LYS A 125 -17.14 2.40 -15.89
C LYS A 125 -18.54 2.70 -16.42
N SER A 126 -18.69 3.05 -17.71
CA SER A 126 -19.99 3.29 -18.33
C SER A 126 -20.86 2.01 -18.37
N GLY A 127 -20.24 0.83 -18.47
CA GLY A 127 -20.95 -0.46 -18.44
C GLY A 127 -21.61 -0.77 -17.09
N LEU A 128 -21.16 -0.14 -16.01
CA LEU A 128 -21.72 -0.34 -14.66
C LEU A 128 -23.00 0.48 -14.42
N LEU A 129 -23.26 1.50 -15.26
CA LEU A 129 -24.37 2.44 -15.06
C LEU A 129 -25.75 1.85 -15.40
N THR A 130 -25.80 0.85 -16.26
CA THR A 130 -27.04 0.37 -16.86
C THR A 130 -27.43 -1.04 -16.42
N SER A 131 -26.46 -1.87 -16.03
CA SER A 131 -26.69 -3.24 -15.64
C SER A 131 -25.60 -3.75 -14.71
N HIS A 132 -25.92 -4.81 -13.94
CA HIS A 132 -24.92 -5.53 -13.19
C HIS A 132 -24.07 -6.41 -14.12
N PRO A 133 -22.74 -6.37 -14.01
CA PRO A 133 -21.86 -7.23 -14.81
C PRO A 133 -21.85 -8.70 -14.35
N LEU A 134 -22.34 -8.96 -13.13
CA LEU A 134 -22.49 -10.29 -12.53
C LEU A 134 -23.86 -10.41 -11.85
N ASP A 135 -24.39 -11.61 -11.76
CA ASP A 135 -25.67 -11.96 -11.08
C ASP A 135 -25.48 -12.36 -9.60
N LYS A 136 -24.27 -12.32 -9.09
CA LYS A 136 -23.85 -12.63 -7.71
C LYS A 136 -23.09 -11.44 -7.11
N PRO A 137 -22.92 -11.37 -5.78
CA PRO A 137 -22.19 -10.28 -5.13
C PRO A 137 -20.79 -10.12 -5.70
N TYR A 138 -20.37 -8.87 -5.93
CA TYR A 138 -19.10 -8.53 -6.54
C TYR A 138 -18.52 -7.25 -5.96
N VAL A 139 -17.23 -7.04 -6.24
CA VAL A 139 -16.47 -5.85 -5.86
C VAL A 139 -16.02 -5.13 -7.11
N VAL A 140 -16.18 -3.81 -7.13
CA VAL A 140 -15.64 -2.93 -8.17
C VAL A 140 -14.54 -2.08 -7.55
N LYS A 141 -13.40 -1.99 -8.20
CA LYS A 141 -12.23 -1.27 -7.66
C LYS A 141 -11.30 -0.75 -8.76
N PRO A 142 -10.53 0.32 -8.47
CA PRO A 142 -9.43 0.75 -9.33
C PRO A 142 -8.35 -0.33 -9.46
N ILE A 143 -7.67 -0.34 -10.60
CA ILE A 143 -6.58 -1.30 -10.85
C ILE A 143 -5.36 -1.00 -9.97
N ASN A 144 -5.02 0.29 -9.82
CA ASN A 144 -3.72 0.77 -9.32
C ASN A 144 -3.82 1.60 -8.04
N GLU A 145 -4.90 1.48 -7.27
CA GLU A 145 -5.06 2.16 -5.98
C GLU A 145 -4.94 1.18 -4.81
N GLY A 146 -4.51 1.69 -3.66
CA GLY A 146 -4.39 0.95 -2.40
C GLY A 146 -5.49 1.31 -1.39
N SER A 147 -5.35 0.82 -0.15
CA SER A 147 -6.12 1.20 1.05
C SER A 147 -7.63 1.25 0.90
N SER A 148 -8.20 0.37 0.07
CA SER A 148 -9.64 0.33 -0.25
C SER A 148 -10.21 1.61 -0.85
N ILE A 149 -9.38 2.51 -1.36
CA ILE A 149 -9.84 3.74 -2.04
C ILE A 149 -10.59 3.35 -3.31
N GLY A 150 -11.82 3.83 -3.42
CA GLY A 150 -12.69 3.58 -4.59
C GLY A 150 -13.15 2.13 -4.72
N VAL A 151 -13.19 1.37 -3.64
CA VAL A 151 -13.72 0.01 -3.61
C VAL A 151 -15.21 0.04 -3.30
N TYR A 152 -16.01 -0.61 -4.15
CA TYR A 152 -17.45 -0.75 -4.00
C TYR A 152 -17.83 -2.22 -3.90
N PHE A 153 -18.57 -2.59 -2.85
CA PHE A 153 -19.27 -3.86 -2.77
C PHE A 153 -20.66 -3.70 -3.36
N VAL A 154 -21.12 -4.63 -4.19
CA VAL A 154 -22.43 -4.62 -4.83
C VAL A 154 -23.10 -5.98 -4.71
N ASN A 155 -24.32 -6.00 -4.20
CA ASN A 155 -25.19 -7.16 -4.22
C ASN A 155 -26.29 -6.95 -5.29
N PRO A 156 -26.23 -7.59 -6.46
CA PRO A 156 -27.17 -7.33 -7.56
C PRO A 156 -28.63 -7.68 -7.25
N LYS A 157 -28.90 -8.39 -6.15
CA LYS A 157 -30.27 -8.68 -5.71
C LYS A 157 -30.88 -7.55 -4.87
N GLU A 158 -30.07 -6.69 -4.30
CA GLU A 158 -30.48 -5.65 -3.34
C GLU A 158 -30.14 -4.24 -3.84
N ASP A 159 -29.04 -4.11 -4.57
CA ASP A 159 -28.52 -2.82 -5.05
C ASP A 159 -28.96 -2.51 -6.48
N PRO A 160 -29.12 -1.24 -6.84
CA PRO A 160 -29.26 -0.82 -8.23
C PRO A 160 -27.91 -0.90 -8.97
N PRO A 161 -27.86 -0.78 -10.31
CA PRO A 161 -26.64 -0.64 -11.06
C PRO A 161 -25.74 0.47 -10.51
N LEU A 162 -24.44 0.20 -10.42
CA LEU A 162 -23.49 1.01 -9.68
C LEU A 162 -23.19 2.34 -10.38
N LYS A 163 -23.41 3.44 -9.68
CA LYS A 163 -22.92 4.76 -10.08
C LYS A 163 -21.60 5.04 -9.38
N VAL A 164 -20.50 4.87 -10.09
CA VAL A 164 -19.18 5.23 -9.59
C VAL A 164 -18.93 6.73 -9.67
N ALA A 165 -18.09 7.23 -8.78
CA ALA A 165 -17.71 8.64 -8.76
C ALA A 165 -17.05 9.07 -10.07
N SER A 166 -17.25 10.34 -10.46
CA SER A 166 -16.79 10.87 -11.76
C SER A 166 -15.27 10.89 -11.91
N ASP A 167 -14.55 11.05 -10.81
CA ASP A 167 -13.09 11.06 -10.71
C ASP A 167 -12.44 9.66 -10.74
N MET A 168 -13.25 8.60 -10.68
CA MET A 168 -12.76 7.23 -10.84
C MET A 168 -12.20 7.00 -12.25
N PRO A 169 -11.16 6.16 -12.38
CA PRO A 169 -10.61 5.77 -13.68
C PRO A 169 -11.69 5.23 -14.63
N SER A 170 -11.49 5.40 -15.94
CA SER A 170 -12.43 4.89 -16.95
C SER A 170 -12.50 3.35 -16.95
N ILE A 171 -11.39 2.70 -16.68
CA ILE A 171 -11.30 1.22 -16.59
C ILE A 171 -11.20 0.81 -15.13
N LEU A 172 -12.08 -0.09 -14.73
CA LEU A 172 -12.17 -0.64 -13.38
C LEU A 172 -12.07 -2.17 -13.42
N MET A 173 -11.70 -2.76 -12.30
CA MET A 173 -11.72 -4.20 -12.09
C MET A 173 -13.02 -4.58 -11.39
N VAL A 174 -13.72 -5.58 -11.93
CA VAL A 174 -14.84 -6.29 -11.29
C VAL A 174 -14.33 -7.65 -10.84
N GLU A 175 -14.58 -8.02 -9.60
CA GLU A 175 -14.26 -9.34 -9.06
C GLU A 175 -15.45 -9.92 -8.31
N GLU A 176 -15.62 -11.24 -8.38
CA GLU A 176 -16.56 -11.94 -7.51
C GLU A 176 -16.20 -11.66 -6.05
N TYR A 177 -17.19 -11.37 -5.23
CA TYR A 177 -17.00 -11.28 -3.79
C TYR A 177 -16.74 -12.67 -3.20
N ILE A 178 -15.64 -12.82 -2.51
CA ILE A 178 -15.27 -14.05 -1.80
C ILE A 178 -15.58 -13.85 -0.32
N PRO A 179 -16.63 -14.48 0.21
CA PRO A 179 -16.93 -14.41 1.63
C PRO A 179 -15.89 -15.18 2.45
N GLY A 180 -15.62 -14.72 3.65
CA GLY A 180 -14.69 -15.40 4.55
C GLY A 180 -13.90 -14.46 5.44
N ARG A 181 -12.87 -15.00 6.08
CA ARG A 181 -11.93 -14.23 6.91
C ARG A 181 -10.97 -13.47 6.03
N GLU A 182 -10.68 -12.25 6.43
CA GLU A 182 -9.66 -11.41 5.79
C GLU A 182 -8.34 -11.56 6.55
N LEU A 183 -7.30 -12.00 5.85
CA LEU A 183 -6.00 -12.28 6.45
C LEU A 183 -4.91 -11.46 5.75
N THR A 184 -3.93 -11.01 6.52
CA THR A 184 -2.71 -10.45 5.98
C THR A 184 -1.50 -11.24 6.45
N VAL A 185 -0.47 -11.32 5.60
CA VAL A 185 0.76 -12.05 5.90
C VAL A 185 1.94 -11.11 5.80
N THR A 186 2.66 -10.94 6.91
CA THR A 186 3.91 -10.19 6.92
C THR A 186 5.05 -11.06 6.39
N VAL A 187 5.75 -10.57 5.37
CA VAL A 187 6.88 -11.27 4.75
C VAL A 187 8.13 -10.41 4.84
N MET A 188 9.25 -11.01 5.25
CA MET A 188 10.56 -10.38 5.24
C MET A 188 11.57 -11.28 4.50
N GLY A 189 12.13 -10.76 3.42
CA GLY A 189 12.94 -11.55 2.50
C GLY A 189 12.12 -12.70 1.89
N LYS A 190 12.49 -13.95 2.19
CA LYS A 190 11.77 -15.15 1.72
C LYS A 190 10.96 -15.85 2.82
N LYS A 191 10.80 -15.22 3.96
CA LYS A 191 10.18 -15.84 5.16
C LYS A 191 8.90 -15.12 5.52
N ALA A 192 7.78 -15.85 5.60
CA ALA A 192 6.58 -15.39 6.26
C ALA A 192 6.83 -15.32 7.79
N LEU A 193 6.58 -14.16 8.37
CA LEU A 193 6.83 -13.90 9.79
C LEU A 193 5.59 -14.16 10.64
N ALA A 194 4.43 -13.67 10.18
CA ALA A 194 3.16 -13.79 10.89
C ALA A 194 1.99 -13.78 9.90
N VAL A 195 0.91 -14.42 10.31
CA VAL A 195 -0.42 -14.28 9.69
C VAL A 195 -1.31 -13.56 10.69
N THR A 196 -1.94 -12.48 10.29
CA THR A 196 -2.82 -11.66 11.12
C THR A 196 -4.23 -11.66 10.55
N ASP A 197 -5.24 -11.82 11.41
CA ASP A 197 -6.65 -11.72 11.06
C ASP A 197 -7.07 -10.25 11.12
N ILE A 198 -7.72 -9.76 10.06
CA ILE A 198 -8.29 -8.42 10.01
C ILE A 198 -9.72 -8.52 10.50
N ILE A 199 -9.98 -8.08 11.72
CA ILE A 199 -11.31 -8.12 12.34
C ILE A 199 -11.89 -6.71 12.29
N THR A 200 -12.96 -6.52 11.53
CA THR A 200 -13.67 -5.26 11.42
C THR A 200 -15.16 -5.46 11.73
N GLN A 201 -15.81 -4.45 12.30
CA GLN A 201 -17.26 -4.49 12.53
C GLN A 201 -18.05 -4.24 11.23
N ASN A 202 -17.43 -3.56 10.26
CA ASN A 202 -17.96 -3.23 8.95
C ASN A 202 -16.95 -3.57 7.88
N TRP A 203 -17.23 -3.19 6.63
CA TRP A 203 -16.29 -3.28 5.52
C TRP A 203 -14.97 -2.60 5.87
N TYR A 204 -13.83 -3.26 5.56
CA TYR A 204 -12.49 -2.69 5.75
C TYR A 204 -12.32 -1.51 4.80
N ASP A 205 -12.22 -0.30 5.33
CA ASP A 205 -12.03 0.91 4.58
C ASP A 205 -10.78 1.69 5.03
N TYR A 206 -10.49 2.76 4.31
CA TYR A 206 -9.38 3.66 4.58
C TYR A 206 -9.37 4.23 6.01
N CYS A 207 -10.54 4.44 6.63
CA CYS A 207 -10.64 4.98 7.99
C CYS A 207 -10.07 4.02 9.04
N LEU A 208 -10.12 2.72 8.79
CA LEU A 208 -9.60 1.71 9.72
C LEU A 208 -8.08 1.70 9.82
N LEU A 209 -7.35 2.21 8.82
CA LEU A 209 -5.91 2.39 8.89
C LEU A 209 -5.47 3.34 10.01
N TYR A 210 -6.33 4.28 10.39
CA TYR A 210 -6.06 5.25 11.46
C TYR A 210 -6.59 4.83 12.83
N THR A 211 -7.65 4.02 12.84
CA THR A 211 -8.45 3.79 14.05
C THR A 211 -8.32 2.38 14.61
N SER A 212 -7.76 1.44 13.86
CA SER A 212 -7.53 0.09 14.36
C SER A 212 -6.43 0.10 15.42
N PRO A 213 -6.68 -0.42 16.62
CA PRO A 213 -5.65 -0.53 17.65
C PRO A 213 -4.50 -1.39 17.16
N SER A 214 -3.26 -0.95 17.44
CA SER A 214 -2.08 -1.75 17.16
C SER A 214 -2.19 -3.11 17.86
N PRO A 215 -1.67 -4.20 17.28
CA PRO A 215 -1.60 -5.51 17.95
C PRO A 215 -0.97 -5.47 19.35
N ARG A 216 -0.16 -4.44 19.67
CA ARG A 216 0.39 -4.20 21.01
C ARG A 216 -0.65 -3.75 22.02
N ASP A 217 -1.75 -3.15 21.60
CA ASP A 217 -2.76 -2.62 22.51
C ASP A 217 -3.73 -3.72 22.97
N SER A 218 -3.82 -4.84 22.23
CA SER A 218 -4.63 -6.01 22.59
C SER A 218 -3.97 -6.95 23.62
N PHE A 219 -2.70 -6.74 23.96
CA PHE A 219 -1.98 -7.51 24.99
C PHE A 219 -1.94 -6.85 26.38
N ARG A 220 -2.68 -5.76 26.60
CA ARG A 220 -2.85 -5.14 27.90
C ARG A 220 -4.24 -5.40 28.47
N SER A 221 -4.49 -6.64 28.83
CA SER A 221 -5.58 -7.02 29.74
C SER A 221 -5.17 -8.22 30.57
#